data_c2c943f4665440cc9ddb93e1747d8e2e
#
_entry.id   c2c943f4665440cc9ddb93e1747d8e2e
#
_cell.length_a   1.000
_cell.length_b   1.000
_cell.length_c   1.000
_cell.angle_alpha   90.00
_cell.angle_beta   90.00
_cell.angle_gamma   90.00
#
_symmetry.space_group_name_H-M   'P 1'
#
loop_
_entity.id
_entity.type
_entity.pdbx_description
1 polymer ?
#
loop_
_entity_poly.entity_id
_entity_poly.type
_entity_poly.pdbx_seq_one_letter_code
_entity_poly.pdbx_strand_id
1 'polypeptide(L)'
;MDDRSFTIITVAILILSPILLYMNGNDDETVNNYDTSSGLVPVWERVNQNFNTTGSYSYTLESGDFDIMGPESVFIDVDLPSSELGCTITDDCQVHLGLWLPDVPNGTKIPVIADVGPYYDDGDVDALTPANRLGKFLIENMVPHGYAVAQVSVFGTGMSNHCMDFMGLSEQMGIDAAVTWLGTQEWSNGNVGIVGKSYDGTTPWQAAMFGNPHLKTIIPISGLIGVHDLMWRNGSMEARGLAMHNGVYGSFGWDGDSEDWQTMCRGYAEGYANGPAAYLAGDEVNYAGNTYWTDRHFLERTIQNYNGSIYFIHGMQDWNVDPHMAFPAYKQLQQAGFEIKGLFGQWGHHYPDRPSDQDSMPSGRGAEGFPYSVRYDWAQDLLEWFNYYLYD
;
A
#
# COMPACT_ATOMS: atom_id res chain seq x y z
N MET A 1 -15.73 -17.10 35.34
CA MET A 1 -15.56 -16.54 34.01
C MET A 1 -16.85 -16.75 33.29
N ASP A 2 -17.47 -15.70 32.81
CA ASP A 2 -18.78 -15.72 32.15
C ASP A 2 -18.65 -16.34 30.75
N ASP A 3 -19.65 -17.11 30.32
CA ASP A 3 -19.68 -17.77 29.01
C ASP A 3 -19.43 -16.81 27.81
N ARG A 4 -19.77 -15.55 28.00
CA ARG A 4 -19.50 -14.50 26.99
C ARG A 4 -18.01 -14.19 26.83
N SER A 5 -17.24 -14.22 27.91
CA SER A 5 -15.79 -14.01 27.87
C SER A 5 -15.07 -15.16 27.16
N PHE A 6 -15.57 -16.38 27.30
CA PHE A 6 -15.00 -17.54 26.62
C PHE A 6 -15.24 -17.51 25.10
N THR A 7 -16.41 -17.07 24.69
CA THR A 7 -16.76 -16.96 23.26
C THR A 7 -15.93 -15.86 22.56
N ILE A 8 -15.71 -14.71 23.20
CA ILE A 8 -14.89 -13.62 22.63
C ILE A 8 -13.43 -14.04 22.50
N ILE A 9 -12.87 -14.72 23.52
CA ILE A 9 -11.49 -15.22 23.47
C ILE A 9 -11.33 -16.31 22.41
N THR A 10 -12.30 -17.20 22.24
CA THR A 10 -12.24 -18.27 21.23
C THR A 10 -12.34 -17.72 19.81
N VAL A 11 -13.19 -16.72 19.59
CA VAL A 11 -13.29 -16.04 18.28
C VAL A 11 -12.02 -15.24 17.99
N ALA A 12 -11.45 -14.55 18.98
CA ALA A 12 -10.20 -13.84 18.82
C ALA A 12 -9.03 -14.80 18.48
N ILE A 13 -8.95 -15.95 19.14
CA ILE A 13 -7.91 -16.96 18.85
C ILE A 13 -8.08 -17.56 17.45
N LEU A 14 -9.31 -17.82 17.01
CA LEU A 14 -9.58 -18.37 15.66
C LEU A 14 -9.32 -17.36 14.54
N ILE A 15 -9.45 -16.06 14.82
CA ILE A 15 -9.20 -14.99 13.84
C ILE A 15 -7.73 -14.56 13.85
N LEU A 16 -7.11 -14.50 15.02
CA LEU A 16 -5.72 -14.07 15.17
C LEU A 16 -4.68 -15.16 14.86
N SER A 17 -5.04 -16.46 15.02
CA SER A 17 -4.10 -17.55 14.73
C SER A 17 -3.57 -17.54 13.29
N PRO A 18 -4.37 -17.32 12.25
CA PRO A 18 -3.88 -17.19 10.88
C PRO A 18 -3.05 -15.91 10.67
N ILE A 19 -3.39 -14.83 11.37
CA ILE A 19 -2.70 -13.53 11.27
C ILE A 19 -1.33 -13.60 11.94
N LEU A 20 -1.25 -14.19 13.13
CA LEU A 20 0.01 -14.41 13.85
C LEU A 20 0.95 -15.39 13.11
N LEU A 21 0.40 -16.41 12.45
CA LEU A 21 1.18 -17.30 11.57
C LEU A 21 1.69 -16.58 10.33
N TYR A 22 0.95 -15.60 9.85
CA TYR A 22 1.34 -14.77 8.71
C TYR A 22 2.47 -13.78 9.08
N MET A 23 2.45 -13.20 10.29
CA MET A 23 3.46 -12.25 10.76
C MET A 23 4.77 -12.92 11.20
N ASN A 24 4.74 -14.21 11.61
CA ASN A 24 5.91 -14.98 12.07
C ASN A 24 6.42 -16.01 11.04
N GLY A 25 6.06 -15.89 9.78
CA GLY A 25 6.63 -16.71 8.73
C GLY A 25 8.12 -16.40 8.57
N ASN A 26 8.96 -17.22 9.18
CA ASN A 26 10.39 -17.21 8.90
C ASN A 26 10.62 -17.44 7.41
N ASP A 27 11.47 -16.63 6.81
CA ASP A 27 11.99 -16.81 5.45
C ASP A 27 12.88 -18.07 5.36
N ASP A 28 12.31 -19.24 5.63
CA ASP A 28 12.98 -20.50 5.29
C ASP A 28 12.77 -20.77 3.80
N GLU A 29 13.76 -20.36 3.01
CA GLU A 29 13.87 -20.64 1.59
C GLU A 29 13.83 -22.16 1.31
N THR A 30 12.65 -22.68 1.01
CA THR A 30 12.56 -23.99 0.39
C THR A 30 12.79 -23.83 -1.11
N VAL A 31 14.01 -24.07 -1.53
CA VAL A 31 14.39 -24.15 -2.95
C VAL A 31 13.60 -25.28 -3.59
N ASN A 32 12.58 -24.96 -4.37
CA ASN A 32 11.93 -25.90 -5.24
C ASN A 32 12.88 -26.21 -6.43
N ASN A 33 13.55 -27.37 -6.39
CA ASN A 33 14.28 -27.90 -7.53
C ASN A 33 13.26 -28.30 -8.61
N TYR A 34 13.03 -27.45 -9.58
CA TYR A 34 12.23 -27.79 -10.75
C TYR A 34 12.98 -28.83 -11.61
N ASP A 35 12.30 -29.91 -11.89
CA ASP A 35 12.78 -30.90 -12.84
C ASP A 35 12.76 -30.31 -14.26
N THR A 36 13.94 -29.90 -14.73
CA THR A 36 14.13 -29.45 -16.12
C THR A 36 14.18 -30.58 -17.13
N SER A 37 13.96 -31.82 -16.68
CA SER A 37 14.03 -33.03 -17.54
C SER A 37 12.96 -33.07 -18.63
N SER A 38 11.94 -32.22 -18.57
CA SER A 38 10.89 -32.12 -19.58
C SER A 38 11.29 -31.39 -20.86
N GLY A 39 12.48 -30.82 -20.93
CA GLY A 39 12.99 -30.07 -22.10
C GLY A 39 12.23 -28.74 -22.34
N LEU A 40 11.33 -28.37 -21.46
CA LEU A 40 10.64 -27.08 -21.52
C LEU A 40 11.47 -26.04 -20.78
N VAL A 41 12.19 -25.23 -21.54
CA VAL A 41 12.88 -24.06 -20.99
C VAL A 41 11.81 -23.05 -20.53
N PRO A 42 11.81 -22.67 -19.26
CA PRO A 42 10.89 -21.65 -18.74
C PRO A 42 10.90 -20.39 -19.60
N VAL A 43 9.75 -19.75 -19.75
CA VAL A 43 9.61 -18.57 -20.62
C VAL A 43 10.56 -17.44 -20.22
N TRP A 44 10.83 -17.26 -18.93
CA TRP A 44 11.77 -16.23 -18.44
C TRP A 44 13.24 -16.51 -18.87
N GLU A 45 13.66 -17.77 -18.99
CA GLU A 45 15.00 -18.09 -19.50
C GLU A 45 15.17 -17.70 -20.98
N ARG A 46 14.05 -17.57 -21.72
CA ARG A 46 14.06 -17.13 -23.12
C ARG A 46 14.07 -15.62 -23.25
N VAL A 47 13.55 -14.91 -22.26
CA VAL A 47 13.35 -13.46 -22.33
C VAL A 47 14.55 -12.71 -21.77
N ASN A 48 15.24 -13.28 -20.77
CA ASN A 48 16.38 -12.61 -20.18
C ASN A 48 17.43 -13.62 -19.68
N GLN A 49 18.57 -13.69 -20.35
CA GLN A 49 19.68 -14.61 -20.01
C GLN A 49 20.43 -14.21 -18.74
N ASN A 50 20.10 -13.09 -18.14
CA ASN A 50 20.79 -12.55 -16.96
C ASN A 50 20.11 -12.93 -15.64
N PHE A 51 19.00 -13.66 -15.65
CA PHE A 51 18.36 -14.12 -14.42
C PHE A 51 19.19 -15.18 -13.73
N ASN A 52 19.54 -14.93 -12.49
CA ASN A 52 20.15 -15.90 -11.63
C ASN A 52 19.08 -16.90 -11.16
N THR A 53 19.01 -18.05 -11.79
CA THR A 53 18.05 -19.12 -11.50
C THR A 53 18.39 -19.93 -10.25
N THR A 54 19.41 -19.56 -9.49
CA THR A 54 19.88 -20.28 -8.30
C THR A 54 19.18 -19.84 -7.03
N GLY A 55 17.85 -19.76 -7.04
CA GLY A 55 17.05 -19.85 -5.80
C GLY A 55 16.82 -18.58 -5.01
N SER A 56 17.37 -17.45 -5.37
CA SER A 56 16.99 -16.16 -4.80
C SER A 56 16.01 -15.47 -5.73
N TYR A 57 14.77 -15.37 -5.32
CA TYR A 57 13.70 -14.70 -6.06
C TYR A 57 13.73 -13.18 -5.90
N SER A 58 14.67 -12.62 -5.18
CA SER A 58 14.89 -11.19 -5.14
C SER A 58 15.70 -10.79 -6.37
N TYR A 59 15.04 -10.24 -7.36
CA TYR A 59 15.72 -9.58 -8.45
C TYR A 59 16.25 -8.24 -7.96
N THR A 60 17.56 -8.05 -8.06
CA THR A 60 18.19 -6.75 -7.83
C THR A 60 18.59 -6.17 -9.18
N LEU A 61 18.38 -4.87 -9.34
CA LEU A 61 18.93 -4.14 -10.47
C LEU A 61 20.45 -4.26 -10.50
N GLU A 62 21.07 -4.01 -11.65
CA GLU A 62 22.51 -3.72 -11.68
C GLU A 62 22.79 -2.58 -10.72
N SER A 63 23.99 -2.58 -10.11
CA SER A 63 24.35 -1.54 -9.13
C SER A 63 24.21 -0.15 -9.77
N GLY A 64 23.46 0.72 -9.14
CA GLY A 64 23.39 2.12 -9.52
C GLY A 64 24.68 2.89 -9.17
N ASP A 65 24.73 4.14 -9.57
CA ASP A 65 25.95 4.97 -9.51
C ASP A 65 26.13 5.71 -8.19
N PHE A 66 25.10 5.74 -7.32
CA PHE A 66 25.07 6.61 -6.14
C PHE A 66 25.01 5.83 -4.84
N ASP A 67 25.72 6.34 -3.83
CA ASP A 67 25.59 5.85 -2.46
C ASP A 67 24.27 6.31 -1.83
N ILE A 68 23.76 5.52 -0.87
CA ILE A 68 22.51 5.81 -0.17
C ILE A 68 22.81 6.66 1.06
N MET A 69 22.19 7.83 1.16
CA MET A 69 22.21 8.69 2.34
C MET A 69 20.86 8.62 3.07
N GLY A 70 20.87 8.78 4.37
CA GLY A 70 19.67 8.75 5.21
C GLY A 70 19.66 7.58 6.19
N PRO A 71 18.54 7.33 6.88
CA PRO A 71 17.30 8.11 6.78
C PRO A 71 17.37 9.49 7.43
N GLU A 72 16.66 10.46 6.83
CA GLU A 72 16.30 11.73 7.47
C GLU A 72 14.88 11.63 8.03
N SER A 73 14.67 12.08 9.27
CA SER A 73 13.35 12.14 9.90
C SER A 73 12.71 13.50 9.61
N VAL A 74 11.55 13.49 8.99
CA VAL A 74 10.84 14.71 8.57
C VAL A 74 9.40 14.69 9.07
N PHE A 75 8.97 15.82 9.66
CA PHE A 75 7.59 16.07 10.04
C PHE A 75 7.01 17.16 9.13
N ILE A 76 5.83 16.92 8.58
CA ILE A 76 5.15 17.79 7.62
C ILE A 76 3.86 18.29 8.24
N ASP A 77 3.73 19.59 8.41
CA ASP A 77 2.50 20.22 8.90
C ASP A 77 1.38 20.06 7.86
N VAL A 78 0.19 19.72 8.34
CA VAL A 78 -0.99 19.50 7.50
C VAL A 78 -2.14 20.39 7.99
N ASP A 79 -2.57 21.30 7.13
CA ASP A 79 -3.74 22.13 7.40
C ASP A 79 -5.03 21.32 7.22
N LEU A 80 -5.60 20.84 8.33
CA LEU A 80 -6.92 20.17 8.32
C LEU A 80 -8.04 21.18 8.59
N PRO A 81 -9.21 21.04 7.93
CA PRO A 81 -10.37 21.86 8.22
C PRO A 81 -10.78 21.74 9.69
N SER A 82 -10.76 22.81 10.39
CA SER A 82 -10.55 22.98 11.84
C SER A 82 -11.59 22.41 12.79
N SER A 83 -12.70 21.87 12.37
CA SER A 83 -13.75 21.50 13.34
C SER A 83 -14.20 20.05 13.28
N GLU A 84 -13.95 19.37 12.21
CA GLU A 84 -14.53 18.04 11.96
C GLU A 84 -13.52 16.90 12.01
N LEU A 85 -12.25 17.20 11.89
CA LEU A 85 -11.21 16.20 11.68
C LEU A 85 -10.27 15.96 12.87
N GLY A 86 -10.53 16.61 14.01
CA GLY A 86 -10.01 16.16 15.31
C GLY A 86 -8.62 16.63 15.73
N CYS A 87 -7.89 17.42 14.94
CA CYS A 87 -6.78 18.18 15.50
C CYS A 87 -7.35 19.28 16.38
N THR A 88 -7.08 19.23 17.65
CA THR A 88 -7.41 20.32 18.57
C THR A 88 -6.53 21.53 18.23
N ILE A 89 -7.04 22.73 18.45
CA ILE A 89 -6.41 24.03 18.14
C ILE A 89 -4.99 24.19 18.74
N THR A 90 -4.52 23.24 19.52
CA THR A 90 -3.25 23.28 20.24
C THR A 90 -2.16 22.40 19.62
N ASP A 91 -2.48 21.49 18.72
CA ASP A 91 -1.54 20.54 18.18
C ASP A 91 -1.51 20.63 16.66
N ASP A 92 -0.38 21.01 16.12
CA ASP A 92 -0.13 21.00 14.68
C ASP A 92 -0.28 19.54 14.18
N CYS A 93 -1.16 19.30 13.21
CA CYS A 93 -1.29 18.00 12.59
C CYS A 93 -0.08 17.74 11.71
N GLN A 94 0.65 16.68 11.98
CA GLN A 94 1.88 16.36 11.27
C GLN A 94 1.90 14.92 10.77
N VAL A 95 2.29 14.76 9.51
CA VAL A 95 2.69 13.45 8.94
C VAL A 95 4.19 13.31 9.07
N HIS A 96 4.64 12.14 9.48
CA HIS A 96 6.05 11.78 9.58
C HIS A 96 6.48 10.93 8.39
N LEU A 97 7.70 11.14 7.93
CA LEU A 97 8.35 10.29 6.93
C LEU A 97 9.83 10.08 7.21
N GLY A 98 10.33 8.95 6.78
CA GLY A 98 11.75 8.67 6.61
C GLY A 98 12.16 8.90 5.15
N LEU A 99 13.26 9.63 4.95
CA LEU A 99 13.73 10.02 3.64
C LEU A 99 15.15 9.49 3.38
N TRP A 100 15.33 8.81 2.26
CA TRP A 100 16.64 8.40 1.74
C TRP A 100 16.94 9.13 0.44
N LEU A 101 18.14 9.64 0.33
CA LEU A 101 18.61 10.41 -0.82
C LEU A 101 19.83 9.74 -1.46
N PRO A 102 20.00 9.81 -2.78
CA PRO A 102 21.26 9.45 -3.43
C PRO A 102 22.33 10.52 -3.16
N ASP A 103 23.59 10.10 -2.99
CA ASP A 103 24.72 11.03 -2.92
C ASP A 103 25.06 11.57 -4.32
N VAL A 104 24.31 12.58 -4.73
CA VAL A 104 24.46 13.24 -6.04
C VAL A 104 25.20 14.56 -5.93
N PRO A 105 25.84 15.06 -7.01
CA PRO A 105 26.48 16.38 -7.01
C PRO A 105 25.54 17.50 -6.57
N ASN A 106 26.06 18.45 -5.79
CA ASN A 106 25.29 19.59 -5.31
C ASN A 106 24.54 20.32 -6.42
N GLY A 107 23.26 20.56 -6.21
CA GLY A 107 22.38 21.24 -7.17
C GLY A 107 21.71 20.30 -8.19
N THR A 108 22.00 19.01 -8.14
CA THR A 108 21.25 18.02 -8.93
C THR A 108 19.81 17.95 -8.40
N LYS A 109 18.87 17.97 -9.33
CA LYS A 109 17.44 17.79 -9.04
C LYS A 109 17.04 16.34 -9.31
N ILE A 110 16.44 15.69 -8.34
CA ILE A 110 16.09 14.27 -8.40
C ILE A 110 14.59 14.04 -8.23
N PRO A 111 14.01 13.04 -8.87
CA PRO A 111 12.63 12.65 -8.66
C PRO A 111 12.45 11.87 -7.36
N VAL A 112 11.20 11.75 -6.91
CA VAL A 112 10.84 11.09 -5.66
C VAL A 112 9.94 9.89 -5.90
N ILE A 113 10.20 8.81 -5.19
CA ILE A 113 9.32 7.65 -5.06
C ILE A 113 8.88 7.55 -3.60
N ALA A 114 7.58 7.50 -3.34
CA ALA A 114 7.04 7.34 -2.00
C ALA A 114 6.28 6.01 -1.86
N ASP A 115 6.45 5.37 -0.70
CA ASP A 115 5.62 4.29 -0.18
C ASP A 115 4.89 4.84 1.04
N VAL A 116 3.55 4.84 1.01
CA VAL A 116 2.73 5.56 1.99
C VAL A 116 1.75 4.60 2.63
N GLY A 117 1.72 4.51 3.96
CA GLY A 117 0.79 3.62 4.62
C GLY A 117 0.90 3.54 6.14
N PRO A 118 0.16 2.62 6.76
CA PRO A 118 0.11 2.47 8.21
C PRO A 118 1.17 1.48 8.76
N TYR A 119 2.06 0.94 7.93
CA TYR A 119 2.88 -0.21 8.30
C TYR A 119 4.25 0.16 8.88
N TYR A 120 4.44 1.41 9.29
CA TYR A 120 5.67 1.94 9.86
C TYR A 120 5.51 2.29 11.34
N ASP A 121 4.83 1.43 12.12
CA ASP A 121 4.41 1.71 13.49
C ASP A 121 4.66 0.57 14.48
N ASP A 122 5.29 -0.52 14.08
CA ASP A 122 5.38 -1.72 14.92
C ASP A 122 6.73 -1.84 15.67
N GLY A 123 7.16 -0.81 16.31
CA GLY A 123 8.28 -0.82 17.25
C GLY A 123 9.66 -1.20 16.70
N ASP A 124 9.72 -2.13 15.78
CA ASP A 124 10.94 -2.57 15.09
C ASP A 124 11.04 -2.02 13.65
N VAL A 125 9.93 -1.50 13.11
CA VAL A 125 9.84 -0.96 11.75
C VAL A 125 9.13 0.39 11.80
N ASP A 126 9.87 1.44 12.09
CA ASP A 126 9.40 2.81 11.91
C ASP A 126 9.68 3.33 10.48
N ALA A 127 9.20 4.52 10.16
CA ALA A 127 9.45 5.12 8.85
C ALA A 127 10.95 5.39 8.60
N LEU A 128 11.79 5.31 9.60
CA LEU A 128 13.26 5.48 9.52
C LEU A 128 14.01 4.15 9.30
N THR A 129 13.30 3.04 9.28
CA THR A 129 13.87 1.71 9.04
C THR A 129 13.40 1.19 7.69
N PRO A 130 14.31 0.69 6.79
CA PRO A 130 13.89 0.12 5.53
C PRO A 130 12.90 -1.03 5.73
N ALA A 131 11.62 -0.78 5.46
CA ALA A 131 10.56 -1.74 5.68
C ALA A 131 10.72 -2.98 4.80
N ASN A 132 10.63 -4.16 5.38
CA ASN A 132 10.79 -5.44 4.68
C ASN A 132 9.77 -5.68 3.55
N ARG A 133 8.72 -4.90 3.48
CA ARG A 133 7.72 -4.95 2.41
C ARG A 133 8.31 -4.39 1.12
N LEU A 134 7.95 -3.15 0.78
CA LEU A 134 8.40 -2.49 -0.44
C LEU A 134 9.54 -1.50 -0.16
N GLY A 135 9.53 -0.84 0.99
CA GLY A 135 10.48 0.22 1.31
C GLY A 135 11.93 -0.20 1.15
N LYS A 136 12.34 -1.34 1.71
CA LYS A 136 13.70 -1.87 1.54
C LYS A 136 14.05 -2.09 0.07
N PHE A 137 13.13 -2.67 -0.70
CA PHE A 137 13.32 -2.89 -2.13
C PHE A 137 13.53 -1.56 -2.88
N LEU A 138 12.72 -0.55 -2.59
CA LEU A 138 12.84 0.77 -3.21
C LEU A 138 14.14 1.47 -2.83
N ILE A 139 14.50 1.44 -1.55
CA ILE A 139 15.72 2.09 -1.06
C ILE A 139 16.95 1.44 -1.70
N GLU A 140 17.04 0.10 -1.66
CA GLU A 140 18.22 -0.61 -2.17
C GLU A 140 18.33 -0.58 -3.72
N ASN A 141 17.23 -0.44 -4.43
CA ASN A 141 17.22 -0.48 -5.90
C ASN A 141 17.07 0.90 -6.54
N MET A 142 16.27 1.81 -5.99
CA MET A 142 15.97 3.07 -6.67
C MET A 142 16.87 4.21 -6.23
N VAL A 143 17.28 4.27 -4.95
CA VAL A 143 18.18 5.33 -4.49
C VAL A 143 19.52 5.31 -5.24
N PRO A 144 20.19 4.16 -5.43
CA PRO A 144 21.41 4.12 -6.22
C PRO A 144 21.25 4.56 -7.69
N HIS A 145 20.01 4.54 -8.20
CA HIS A 145 19.68 5.01 -9.56
C HIS A 145 19.26 6.48 -9.63
N GLY A 146 19.43 7.22 -8.53
CA GLY A 146 19.23 8.67 -8.51
C GLY A 146 17.84 9.13 -8.03
N TYR A 147 17.05 8.27 -7.43
CA TYR A 147 15.76 8.62 -6.85
C TYR A 147 15.86 8.92 -5.36
N ALA A 148 15.14 9.93 -4.90
CA ALA A 148 14.79 10.00 -3.48
C ALA A 148 13.71 8.96 -3.19
N VAL A 149 13.80 8.29 -2.03
CA VAL A 149 12.77 7.36 -1.55
C VAL A 149 12.26 7.81 -0.20
N ALA A 150 10.94 7.93 -0.06
CA ALA A 150 10.27 8.28 1.18
C ALA A 150 9.34 7.16 1.66
N GLN A 151 9.45 6.79 2.93
CA GLN A 151 8.46 5.98 3.65
C GLN A 151 7.61 6.93 4.50
N VAL A 152 6.31 7.01 4.22
CA VAL A 152 5.41 7.98 4.86
C VAL A 152 4.39 7.26 5.71
N SER A 153 4.36 7.55 7.01
CA SER A 153 3.33 7.06 7.92
C SER A 153 2.05 7.88 7.74
N VAL A 154 0.91 7.22 7.53
CA VAL A 154 -0.39 7.91 7.55
C VAL A 154 -0.72 8.39 8.95
N PHE A 155 -1.64 9.33 9.08
CA PHE A 155 -2.07 9.83 10.38
C PHE A 155 -2.47 8.71 11.36
N GLY A 156 -2.09 8.88 12.63
CA GLY A 156 -2.39 7.92 13.70
C GLY A 156 -1.55 6.66 13.65
N THR A 157 -0.46 6.65 12.88
CA THR A 157 0.48 5.52 12.79
C THR A 157 1.92 6.02 12.86
N GLY A 158 2.81 5.20 13.36
CA GLY A 158 4.20 5.56 13.57
C GLY A 158 4.36 6.86 14.35
N MET A 159 5.20 7.75 13.90
CA MET A 159 5.40 9.06 14.52
C MET A 159 4.49 10.16 13.94
N SER A 160 3.59 9.83 13.00
CA SER A 160 2.57 10.75 12.54
C SER A 160 1.54 10.97 13.65
N ASN A 161 1.27 12.22 13.96
CA ASN A 161 0.31 12.55 14.98
C ASN A 161 -1.15 12.50 14.45
N HIS A 162 -2.12 12.99 15.25
CA HIS A 162 -3.53 12.83 14.93
C HIS A 162 -3.97 11.36 15.08
N CYS A 163 -5.07 10.96 14.53
CA CYS A 163 -5.62 9.62 14.65
C CYS A 163 -5.88 8.99 13.28
N MET A 164 -5.84 7.67 13.21
CA MET A 164 -6.14 6.94 11.98
C MET A 164 -7.60 7.14 11.56
N ASP A 165 -7.82 7.68 10.39
CA ASP A 165 -9.15 7.96 9.81
C ASP A 165 -9.60 6.86 8.83
N PHE A 166 -8.92 5.75 8.80
CA PHE A 166 -9.23 4.62 7.93
C PHE A 166 -9.56 5.05 6.50
N MET A 167 -8.57 5.60 5.83
CA MET A 167 -8.68 6.12 4.44
C MET A 167 -9.66 7.29 4.28
N GLY A 168 -10.00 7.98 5.37
CA GLY A 168 -10.89 9.14 5.34
C GLY A 168 -10.19 10.42 4.94
N LEU A 169 -10.92 11.53 5.03
CA LEU A 169 -10.47 12.81 4.48
C LEU A 169 -9.18 13.34 5.11
N SER A 170 -9.01 13.19 6.43
CA SER A 170 -7.78 13.64 7.10
C SER A 170 -6.55 12.90 6.58
N GLU A 171 -6.64 11.59 6.47
CA GLU A 171 -5.57 10.76 5.92
C GLU A 171 -5.25 11.15 4.47
N GLN A 172 -6.28 11.30 3.64
CA GLN A 172 -6.15 11.74 2.25
C GLN A 172 -5.42 13.08 2.14
N MET A 173 -5.74 14.04 3.00
CA MET A 173 -5.08 15.35 3.04
C MET A 173 -3.63 15.26 3.55
N GLY A 174 -3.35 14.38 4.50
CA GLY A 174 -1.99 14.10 4.96
C GLY A 174 -1.11 13.56 3.84
N ILE A 175 -1.65 12.65 3.03
CA ILE A 175 -0.94 12.10 1.86
C ILE A 175 -0.67 13.19 0.82
N ASP A 176 -1.67 14.04 0.51
CA ASP A 176 -1.50 15.14 -0.44
C ASP A 176 -0.47 16.17 0.03
N ALA A 177 -0.44 16.47 1.32
CA ALA A 177 0.57 17.34 1.92
C ALA A 177 1.98 16.74 1.80
N ALA A 178 2.13 15.44 2.03
CA ALA A 178 3.41 14.76 1.85
C ALA A 178 3.89 14.82 0.39
N VAL A 179 3.01 14.58 -0.58
CA VAL A 179 3.34 14.72 -2.02
C VAL A 179 3.78 16.15 -2.34
N THR A 180 3.06 17.14 -1.83
CA THR A 180 3.39 18.55 -2.05
C THR A 180 4.75 18.90 -1.46
N TRP A 181 5.00 18.47 -0.22
CA TRP A 181 6.28 18.71 0.43
C TRP A 181 7.44 18.10 -0.35
N LEU A 182 7.32 16.81 -0.72
CA LEU A 182 8.35 16.10 -1.49
C LEU A 182 8.62 16.74 -2.85
N GLY A 183 7.58 17.23 -3.53
CA GLY A 183 7.70 17.87 -4.83
C GLY A 183 8.27 19.30 -4.78
N THR A 184 8.23 19.97 -3.63
CA THR A 184 8.67 21.37 -3.48
C THR A 184 10.06 21.54 -2.87
N GLN A 185 10.73 20.46 -2.49
CA GLN A 185 12.05 20.54 -1.89
C GLN A 185 13.10 21.09 -2.87
N GLU A 186 14.12 21.76 -2.35
CA GLU A 186 15.18 22.32 -3.19
C GLU A 186 15.94 21.26 -3.99
N TRP A 187 16.07 20.05 -3.50
CA TRP A 187 16.71 18.92 -4.18
C TRP A 187 15.76 18.17 -5.14
N SER A 188 14.45 18.39 -5.05
CA SER A 188 13.45 17.72 -5.89
C SER A 188 13.39 18.32 -7.28
N ASN A 189 13.18 17.48 -8.32
CA ASN A 189 12.85 17.94 -9.66
C ASN A 189 11.36 18.30 -9.82
N GLY A 190 10.57 18.12 -8.76
CA GLY A 190 9.13 18.40 -8.74
C GLY A 190 8.24 17.24 -9.12
N ASN A 191 8.80 16.07 -9.44
CA ASN A 191 8.07 14.89 -9.87
C ASN A 191 8.07 13.83 -8.78
N VAL A 192 6.88 13.42 -8.35
CA VAL A 192 6.65 12.42 -7.31
C VAL A 192 5.86 11.24 -7.91
N GLY A 193 6.30 10.02 -7.62
CA GLY A 193 5.56 8.79 -7.86
C GLY A 193 5.20 8.11 -6.55
N ILE A 194 4.02 7.50 -6.46
CA ILE A 194 3.64 6.68 -5.30
C ILE A 194 3.47 5.24 -5.75
N VAL A 195 4.09 4.33 -5.02
CA VAL A 195 3.96 2.88 -5.21
C VAL A 195 3.71 2.21 -3.87
N GLY A 196 2.82 1.26 -3.81
CA GLY A 196 2.56 0.51 -2.59
C GLY A 196 1.61 -0.65 -2.80
N LYS A 197 1.54 -1.56 -1.83
CA LYS A 197 0.70 -2.76 -1.88
C LYS A 197 -0.30 -2.79 -0.73
N SER A 198 -1.52 -3.30 -0.99
CA SER A 198 -2.56 -3.46 0.03
C SER A 198 -3.09 -2.10 0.49
N TYR A 199 -3.00 -1.77 1.77
CA TYR A 199 -3.30 -0.43 2.25
C TYR A 199 -2.43 0.61 1.54
N ASP A 200 -1.12 0.37 1.47
CA ASP A 200 -0.17 1.23 0.74
C ASP A 200 -0.45 1.26 -0.77
N GLY A 201 -1.14 0.25 -1.31
CA GLY A 201 -1.67 0.24 -2.68
C GLY A 201 -2.96 1.05 -2.84
N THR A 202 -3.60 1.42 -1.73
CA THR A 202 -4.78 2.29 -1.71
C THR A 202 -4.39 3.77 -1.62
N THR A 203 -3.31 4.08 -0.95
CA THR A 203 -2.82 5.47 -0.78
C THR A 203 -2.48 6.17 -2.10
N PRO A 204 -1.98 5.49 -3.16
CA PRO A 204 -1.85 6.09 -4.49
C PRO A 204 -3.17 6.62 -5.06
N TRP A 205 -4.28 5.91 -4.85
CA TRP A 205 -5.61 6.37 -5.26
C TRP A 205 -6.08 7.56 -4.44
N GLN A 206 -5.81 7.54 -3.12
CA GLN A 206 -6.12 8.66 -2.23
C GLN A 206 -5.37 9.94 -2.66
N ALA A 207 -4.09 9.84 -2.98
CA ALA A 207 -3.30 10.96 -3.49
C ALA A 207 -3.81 11.46 -4.85
N ALA A 208 -4.15 10.57 -5.75
CA ALA A 208 -4.59 10.92 -7.11
C ALA A 208 -5.88 11.74 -7.12
N MET A 209 -6.74 11.58 -6.13
CA MET A 209 -8.01 12.33 -6.05
C MET A 209 -7.86 13.84 -5.96
N PHE A 210 -6.72 14.34 -5.49
CA PHE A 210 -6.50 15.79 -5.30
C PHE A 210 -6.00 16.49 -6.57
N GLY A 211 -5.50 15.73 -7.56
CA GLY A 211 -4.92 16.30 -8.77
C GLY A 211 -3.66 17.11 -8.48
N ASN A 212 -2.87 16.66 -7.49
CA ASN A 212 -1.64 17.32 -7.09
C ASN A 212 -0.68 17.47 -8.28
N PRO A 213 -0.16 18.67 -8.57
CA PRO A 213 0.69 18.90 -9.75
C PRO A 213 2.03 18.18 -9.69
N HIS A 214 2.47 17.78 -8.49
CA HIS A 214 3.70 17.02 -8.29
C HIS A 214 3.52 15.52 -8.51
N LEU A 215 2.31 14.97 -8.35
CA LEU A 215 2.05 13.55 -8.53
C LEU A 215 1.97 13.18 -10.01
N LYS A 216 3.03 12.56 -10.54
CA LYS A 216 3.16 12.22 -11.97
C LYS A 216 2.76 10.80 -12.29
N THR A 217 2.96 9.87 -11.36
CA THR A 217 2.62 8.47 -11.56
C THR A 217 2.17 7.82 -10.27
N ILE A 218 1.24 6.88 -10.39
CA ILE A 218 0.83 6.01 -9.29
C ILE A 218 0.96 4.54 -9.70
N ILE A 219 1.41 3.71 -8.75
CA ILE A 219 1.55 2.26 -8.95
C ILE A 219 0.82 1.53 -7.83
N PRO A 220 -0.52 1.46 -7.88
CA PRO A 220 -1.31 0.71 -6.92
C PRO A 220 -1.18 -0.78 -7.15
N ILE A 221 -0.71 -1.51 -6.13
CA ILE A 221 -0.56 -2.97 -6.14
C ILE A 221 -1.59 -3.56 -5.18
N SER A 222 -2.54 -4.33 -5.68
CA SER A 222 -3.58 -4.97 -4.86
C SER A 222 -4.23 -4.01 -3.84
N GLY A 223 -4.44 -2.76 -4.25
CA GLY A 223 -5.03 -1.70 -3.43
C GLY A 223 -6.55 -1.60 -3.59
N LEU A 224 -7.20 -1.02 -2.59
CA LEU A 224 -8.62 -0.70 -2.63
C LEU A 224 -8.87 0.53 -3.50
N ILE A 225 -9.84 0.45 -4.38
CA ILE A 225 -10.31 1.59 -5.18
C ILE A 225 -11.52 2.24 -4.50
N GLY A 226 -12.11 1.52 -3.56
CA GLY A 226 -13.16 1.96 -2.68
C GLY A 226 -13.29 0.99 -1.50
N VAL A 227 -13.36 1.52 -0.30
CA VAL A 227 -13.43 0.71 0.92
C VAL A 227 -14.75 -0.06 1.00
N HIS A 228 -15.83 0.60 0.59
CA HIS A 228 -17.17 0.02 0.59
C HIS A 228 -17.24 -1.30 -0.18
N ASP A 229 -16.72 -1.32 -1.39
CA ASP A 229 -16.89 -2.45 -2.31
C ASP A 229 -16.09 -3.68 -1.88
N LEU A 230 -15.07 -3.51 -1.02
CA LEU A 230 -14.42 -4.65 -0.37
C LEU A 230 -15.27 -5.22 0.76
N MET A 231 -15.89 -4.34 1.55
CA MET A 231 -16.56 -4.72 2.80
C MET A 231 -18.01 -5.14 2.61
N TRP A 232 -18.65 -4.66 1.56
CA TRP A 232 -20.06 -4.89 1.31
C TRP A 232 -20.29 -5.43 -0.09
N ARG A 233 -21.10 -6.49 -0.21
CA ARG A 233 -21.51 -7.05 -1.49
C ARG A 233 -23.01 -7.31 -1.49
N ASN A 234 -23.69 -6.74 -2.47
CA ASN A 234 -25.12 -6.91 -2.64
C ASN A 234 -25.93 -6.62 -1.35
N GLY A 235 -25.54 -5.62 -0.59
CA GLY A 235 -26.18 -5.26 0.65
C GLY A 235 -25.80 -6.09 1.88
N SER A 236 -24.84 -7.01 1.73
CA SER A 236 -24.33 -7.83 2.83
C SER A 236 -22.88 -7.52 3.14
N MET A 237 -22.56 -7.33 4.42
CA MET A 237 -21.18 -7.20 4.86
C MET A 237 -20.47 -8.55 4.80
N GLU A 238 -19.29 -8.58 4.23
CA GLU A 238 -18.45 -9.78 4.28
C GLU A 238 -17.85 -10.00 5.65
N ALA A 239 -17.74 -11.26 6.08
CA ALA A 239 -17.11 -11.61 7.35
C ALA A 239 -15.67 -11.11 7.46
N ARG A 240 -14.95 -11.03 6.35
CA ARG A 240 -13.64 -10.42 6.22
C ARG A 240 -13.64 -8.93 6.58
N GLY A 241 -14.63 -8.20 6.07
CA GLY A 241 -14.77 -6.77 6.35
C GLY A 241 -14.87 -6.49 7.85
N LEU A 242 -15.61 -7.35 8.57
CA LEU A 242 -15.72 -7.26 10.01
C LEU A 242 -14.35 -7.47 10.71
N ALA A 243 -13.61 -8.49 10.31
CA ALA A 243 -12.32 -8.82 10.90
C ALA A 243 -11.24 -7.78 10.55
N MET A 244 -11.22 -7.33 9.31
CA MET A 244 -10.24 -6.35 8.83
C MET A 244 -10.48 -4.99 9.49
N HIS A 245 -11.71 -4.50 9.52
CA HIS A 245 -12.01 -3.20 10.09
C HIS A 245 -11.70 -3.12 11.59
N ASN A 246 -12.09 -4.14 12.36
CA ASN A 246 -11.95 -4.12 13.81
C ASN A 246 -10.64 -4.72 14.32
N GLY A 247 -10.16 -5.76 13.68
CA GLY A 247 -9.05 -6.56 14.18
C GLY A 247 -7.71 -6.18 13.57
N VAL A 248 -7.68 -5.71 12.33
CA VAL A 248 -6.43 -5.36 11.66
C VAL A 248 -6.24 -3.85 11.66
N TYR A 249 -7.10 -3.11 10.97
CA TYR A 249 -6.89 -1.67 10.83
C TYR A 249 -7.19 -0.88 12.11
N GLY A 250 -8.11 -1.38 12.94
CA GLY A 250 -8.33 -0.80 14.27
C GLY A 250 -7.09 -0.90 15.17
N SER A 251 -6.29 -1.96 15.05
CA SER A 251 -5.08 -2.11 15.86
C SER A 251 -4.00 -1.09 15.49
N PHE A 252 -3.85 -0.73 14.22
CA PHE A 252 -2.85 0.28 13.83
C PHE A 252 -3.08 1.64 14.50
N GLY A 253 -4.33 2.05 14.69
CA GLY A 253 -4.65 3.28 15.41
C GLY A 253 -4.55 3.18 16.94
N TRP A 254 -4.29 1.98 17.49
CA TRP A 254 -4.15 1.76 18.94
C TRP A 254 -2.69 1.70 19.39
N ASP A 255 -1.80 1.34 18.48
CA ASP A 255 -0.38 1.10 18.78
C ASP A 255 0.49 2.31 18.40
N GLY A 256 -0.13 3.47 18.10
CA GLY A 256 0.61 4.70 17.83
C GLY A 256 1.57 5.05 18.97
N ASP A 257 2.77 5.49 18.65
CA ASP A 257 3.89 5.72 19.57
C ASP A 257 3.64 6.81 20.63
N SER A 258 2.48 7.46 20.60
CA SER A 258 2.08 8.49 21.55
C SER A 258 0.96 8.01 22.47
N GLU A 259 1.17 8.12 23.79
CA GLU A 259 0.14 7.82 24.80
C GLU A 259 -1.16 8.64 24.60
N ASP A 260 -1.10 9.75 23.87
CA ASP A 260 -2.22 10.63 23.57
C ASP A 260 -3.09 10.13 22.41
N TRP A 261 -2.62 9.15 21.64
CA TRP A 261 -3.22 8.65 20.40
C TRP A 261 -4.15 7.46 20.57
N GLN A 262 -4.35 6.99 21.78
CA GLN A 262 -5.24 5.87 22.08
C GLN A 262 -6.74 6.18 21.87
N THR A 263 -7.07 7.39 21.44
CA THR A 263 -8.43 7.74 21.05
C THR A 263 -8.65 7.49 19.58
N MET A 264 -9.49 6.51 19.27
CA MET A 264 -9.96 6.26 17.92
C MET A 264 -10.54 7.52 17.30
N CYS A 265 -10.12 7.80 16.10
CA CYS A 265 -10.69 8.85 15.29
C CYS A 265 -12.19 8.64 15.07
N ARG A 266 -12.87 9.73 14.82
CA ARG A 266 -14.25 9.72 14.35
C ARG A 266 -14.43 8.78 13.15
N GLY A 267 -13.48 8.78 12.20
CA GLY A 267 -13.50 7.89 11.04
C GLY A 267 -13.59 6.41 11.40
N TYR A 268 -12.81 5.96 12.38
CA TYR A 268 -12.91 4.58 12.84
C TYR A 268 -14.26 4.30 13.53
N ALA A 269 -14.71 5.20 14.41
CA ALA A 269 -16.00 5.05 15.10
C ALA A 269 -17.16 5.05 14.12
N GLU A 270 -17.13 5.92 13.11
CA GLU A 270 -18.12 5.97 12.05
C GLU A 270 -18.09 4.69 11.19
N GLY A 271 -16.91 4.20 10.84
CA GLY A 271 -16.76 2.94 10.12
C GLY A 271 -17.29 1.75 10.88
N TYR A 272 -17.05 1.71 12.20
CA TYR A 272 -17.62 0.68 13.06
C TYR A 272 -19.16 0.78 13.09
N ALA A 273 -19.70 1.96 13.27
CA ALA A 273 -21.16 2.17 13.32
C ALA A 273 -21.86 1.89 12.00
N ASN A 274 -21.24 2.26 10.88
CA ASN A 274 -21.78 2.07 9.53
C ASN A 274 -21.47 0.69 8.91
N GLY A 275 -20.63 -0.08 9.53
CA GLY A 275 -20.24 -1.41 9.08
C GLY A 275 -20.55 -2.50 10.10
N PRO A 276 -19.57 -2.92 10.92
CA PRO A 276 -19.71 -4.06 11.82
C PRO A 276 -20.88 -3.99 12.78
N ALA A 277 -21.10 -2.84 13.43
CA ALA A 277 -22.20 -2.69 14.38
C ALA A 277 -23.56 -2.73 13.69
N ALA A 278 -23.71 -2.08 12.54
CA ALA A 278 -24.95 -2.14 11.75
C ALA A 278 -25.24 -3.58 11.28
N TYR A 279 -24.24 -4.31 10.81
CA TYR A 279 -24.37 -5.71 10.44
C TYR A 279 -24.83 -6.59 11.61
N LEU A 280 -24.20 -6.43 12.78
CA LEU A 280 -24.54 -7.20 13.98
C LEU A 280 -25.93 -6.85 14.53
N ALA A 281 -26.38 -5.60 14.34
CA ALA A 281 -27.71 -5.16 14.70
C ALA A 281 -28.79 -5.62 13.71
N GLY A 282 -28.39 -6.17 12.54
CA GLY A 282 -29.30 -6.51 11.46
C GLY A 282 -29.89 -5.31 10.71
N ASP A 283 -29.26 -4.14 10.87
CA ASP A 283 -29.66 -2.93 10.17
C ASP A 283 -29.19 -2.98 8.72
N GLU A 284 -30.07 -2.63 7.79
CA GLU A 284 -29.68 -2.40 6.41
C GLU A 284 -28.89 -1.09 6.34
N VAL A 285 -27.63 -1.18 5.98
CA VAL A 285 -26.81 0.00 5.75
C VAL A 285 -27.33 0.69 4.50
N ASN A 286 -27.96 1.83 4.67
CA ASN A 286 -28.43 2.64 3.57
C ASN A 286 -27.26 3.42 2.95
N TYR A 287 -26.72 2.91 1.86
CA TYR A 287 -25.60 3.55 1.14
C TYR A 287 -25.96 4.89 0.52
N ALA A 288 -27.20 5.08 0.11
CA ALA A 288 -27.61 6.18 -0.75
C ALA A 288 -27.54 7.58 -0.09
N GLY A 289 -27.12 7.68 1.14
CA GLY A 289 -26.98 8.96 1.85
C GLY A 289 -25.82 8.96 2.86
N ASN A 290 -25.00 7.92 2.86
CA ASN A 290 -23.90 7.80 3.80
C ASN A 290 -22.62 8.36 3.20
N THR A 291 -22.22 9.55 3.62
CA THR A 291 -20.99 10.23 3.16
C THR A 291 -19.71 9.46 3.54
N TYR A 292 -19.74 8.69 4.64
CA TYR A 292 -18.60 7.89 5.07
C TYR A 292 -18.04 7.02 3.94
N TRP A 293 -18.91 6.27 3.22
CA TRP A 293 -18.49 5.40 2.14
C TRP A 293 -18.15 6.17 0.87
N THR A 294 -18.88 7.24 0.58
CA THR A 294 -18.64 8.10 -0.59
C THR A 294 -17.26 8.77 -0.49
N ASP A 295 -16.89 9.21 0.70
CA ASP A 295 -15.60 9.85 0.95
C ASP A 295 -14.41 8.88 0.78
N ARG A 296 -14.68 7.59 0.89
CA ARG A 296 -13.73 6.48 0.74
C ARG A 296 -13.87 5.73 -0.59
N HIS A 297 -14.46 6.35 -1.59
CA HIS A 297 -14.52 5.85 -2.96
C HIS A 297 -13.67 6.75 -3.87
N PHE A 298 -12.59 6.21 -4.42
CA PHE A 298 -11.50 7.00 -4.98
C PHE A 298 -11.54 7.14 -6.50
N LEU A 299 -12.11 6.15 -7.21
CA LEU A 299 -12.00 6.06 -8.66
C LEU A 299 -12.57 7.27 -9.40
N GLU A 300 -13.77 7.69 -9.04
CA GLU A 300 -14.45 8.78 -9.76
C GLU A 300 -13.71 10.11 -9.60
N ARG A 301 -13.26 10.42 -8.38
CA ARG A 301 -12.46 11.62 -8.13
C ARG A 301 -11.09 11.57 -8.79
N THR A 302 -10.47 10.38 -8.85
CA THR A 302 -9.24 10.18 -9.61
C THR A 302 -9.47 10.46 -11.10
N ILE A 303 -10.54 9.94 -11.69
CA ILE A 303 -10.88 10.19 -13.10
C ILE A 303 -11.11 11.68 -13.37
N GLN A 304 -11.68 12.39 -12.41
CA GLN A 304 -12.00 13.83 -12.58
C GLN A 304 -10.78 14.74 -12.41
N ASN A 305 -9.85 14.41 -11.53
CA ASN A 305 -8.82 15.34 -11.07
C ASN A 305 -7.40 14.93 -11.46
N TYR A 306 -7.11 13.66 -11.60
CA TYR A 306 -5.75 13.16 -11.85
C TYR A 306 -5.38 13.25 -13.34
N ASN A 307 -4.14 13.65 -13.61
CA ASN A 307 -3.63 13.77 -14.97
C ASN A 307 -2.32 12.99 -15.21
N GLY A 308 -1.88 12.24 -14.21
CA GLY A 308 -0.66 11.43 -14.30
C GLY A 308 -0.91 10.04 -14.89
N SER A 309 0.15 9.25 -14.94
CA SER A 309 0.12 7.86 -15.43
C SER A 309 -0.21 6.87 -14.30
N ILE A 310 -0.69 5.69 -14.71
CA ILE A 310 -1.10 4.64 -13.75
C ILE A 310 -0.50 3.30 -14.18
N TYR A 311 0.31 2.69 -13.31
CA TYR A 311 0.73 1.30 -13.47
C TYR A 311 -0.06 0.43 -12.50
N PHE A 312 -1.15 -0.13 -12.95
CA PHE A 312 -2.09 -0.86 -12.13
C PHE A 312 -1.72 -2.34 -12.04
N ILE A 313 -1.38 -2.80 -10.84
CA ILE A 313 -0.93 -4.18 -10.59
C ILE A 313 -1.92 -4.88 -9.66
N HIS A 314 -2.38 -6.09 -10.02
CA HIS A 314 -3.27 -6.86 -9.16
C HIS A 314 -3.15 -8.37 -9.41
N GLY A 315 -3.10 -9.14 -8.33
CA GLY A 315 -3.17 -10.59 -8.39
C GLY A 315 -4.62 -11.07 -8.61
N MET A 316 -4.85 -11.86 -9.65
CA MET A 316 -6.20 -12.34 -9.97
C MET A 316 -6.69 -13.45 -9.02
N GLN A 317 -5.82 -13.94 -8.15
CA GLN A 317 -6.15 -14.89 -7.08
C GLN A 317 -6.10 -14.22 -5.69
N ASP A 318 -6.08 -12.91 -5.65
CA ASP A 318 -6.09 -12.14 -4.42
C ASP A 318 -7.42 -12.35 -3.69
N TRP A 319 -7.33 -12.96 -2.51
CA TRP A 319 -8.48 -13.20 -1.65
C TRP A 319 -8.58 -12.16 -0.53
N ASN A 320 -7.53 -11.39 -0.32
CA ASN A 320 -7.47 -10.34 0.69
C ASN A 320 -8.11 -9.06 0.16
N VAL A 321 -7.61 -8.56 -0.97
CA VAL A 321 -8.25 -7.48 -1.73
C VAL A 321 -8.74 -8.06 -3.05
N ASP A 322 -10.00 -8.41 -3.10
CA ASP A 322 -10.56 -9.12 -4.26
C ASP A 322 -10.40 -8.34 -5.58
N PRO A 323 -10.00 -9.01 -6.66
CA PRO A 323 -9.74 -8.36 -7.94
C PRO A 323 -11.01 -7.95 -8.69
N HIS A 324 -12.20 -8.19 -8.15
CA HIS A 324 -13.47 -7.91 -8.83
C HIS A 324 -13.65 -6.44 -9.21
N MET A 325 -13.02 -5.51 -8.49
CA MET A 325 -13.03 -4.09 -8.81
C MET A 325 -11.91 -3.69 -9.76
N ALA A 326 -10.78 -4.40 -9.72
CA ALA A 326 -9.55 -4.01 -10.40
C ALA A 326 -9.73 -3.91 -11.91
N PHE A 327 -10.23 -4.96 -12.53
CA PHE A 327 -10.37 -5.00 -13.99
C PHE A 327 -11.46 -4.06 -14.54
N PRO A 328 -12.64 -3.91 -13.90
CA PRO A 328 -13.60 -2.89 -14.28
C PRO A 328 -13.04 -1.46 -14.17
N ALA A 329 -12.32 -1.15 -13.09
CA ALA A 329 -11.68 0.15 -12.90
C ALA A 329 -10.61 0.42 -13.96
N TYR A 330 -9.74 -0.56 -14.25
CA TYR A 330 -8.76 -0.47 -15.32
C TYR A 330 -9.40 -0.09 -16.65
N LYS A 331 -10.53 -0.72 -17.00
CA LYS A 331 -11.26 -0.39 -18.22
C LYS A 331 -11.87 1.01 -18.23
N GLN A 332 -12.40 1.46 -17.10
CA GLN A 332 -12.94 2.81 -16.97
C GLN A 332 -11.84 3.86 -17.13
N LEU A 333 -10.67 3.63 -16.53
CA LEU A 333 -9.51 4.51 -16.67
C LEU A 333 -8.99 4.57 -18.11
N GLN A 334 -8.94 3.43 -18.80
CA GLN A 334 -8.62 3.41 -20.25
C GLN A 334 -9.64 4.22 -21.06
N GLN A 335 -10.93 4.06 -20.80
CA GLN A 335 -11.98 4.81 -21.48
C GLN A 335 -11.94 6.31 -21.18
N ALA A 336 -11.48 6.68 -19.98
CA ALA A 336 -11.25 8.07 -19.61
C ALA A 336 -9.99 8.68 -20.25
N GLY A 337 -9.16 7.86 -20.91
CA GLY A 337 -8.00 8.33 -21.67
C GLY A 337 -6.71 8.39 -20.89
N PHE A 338 -6.63 7.72 -19.72
CA PHE A 338 -5.39 7.64 -18.94
C PHE A 338 -4.30 6.86 -19.67
N GLU A 339 -3.07 7.32 -19.52
CA GLU A 339 -1.89 6.49 -19.78
C GLU A 339 -1.80 5.43 -18.68
N ILE A 340 -2.25 4.22 -19.01
CA ILE A 340 -2.38 3.15 -18.04
C ILE A 340 -1.77 1.85 -18.54
N LYS A 341 -0.86 1.28 -17.72
CA LYS A 341 -0.35 -0.08 -17.87
C LYS A 341 -1.02 -0.98 -16.85
N GLY A 342 -1.49 -2.14 -17.26
CA GLY A 342 -2.08 -3.15 -16.38
C GLY A 342 -1.19 -4.39 -16.29
N LEU A 343 -0.95 -4.86 -15.08
CA LEU A 343 -0.28 -6.12 -14.81
C LEU A 343 -1.18 -6.98 -13.90
N PHE A 344 -1.91 -7.89 -14.52
CA PHE A 344 -2.83 -8.81 -13.85
C PHE A 344 -2.32 -10.23 -14.02
N GLY A 345 -1.99 -10.89 -12.91
CA GLY A 345 -1.36 -12.20 -12.98
C GLY A 345 -1.96 -13.24 -12.03
N GLN A 346 -1.49 -14.48 -12.17
CA GLN A 346 -1.94 -15.61 -11.36
C GLN A 346 -1.22 -15.70 -10.02
N TRP A 347 -1.30 -14.65 -9.23
CA TRP A 347 -0.82 -14.63 -7.86
C TRP A 347 -1.90 -14.10 -6.92
N GLY A 348 -1.71 -14.31 -5.63
CA GLY A 348 -2.58 -13.82 -4.58
C GLY A 348 -2.28 -12.38 -4.19
N HIS A 349 -2.29 -12.09 -2.89
CA HIS A 349 -2.01 -10.75 -2.34
C HIS A 349 -0.51 -10.48 -2.26
N HIS A 350 0.21 -10.58 -3.40
CA HIS A 350 1.66 -10.49 -3.50
C HIS A 350 2.17 -9.50 -4.53
N TYR A 351 3.48 -9.29 -4.49
CA TYR A 351 4.19 -8.58 -5.54
C TYR A 351 4.38 -9.47 -6.77
N PRO A 352 4.47 -8.88 -7.98
CA PRO A 352 4.56 -9.66 -9.22
C PRO A 352 5.82 -10.50 -9.36
N ASP A 353 6.88 -10.17 -8.64
CA ASP A 353 8.18 -10.83 -8.70
C ASP A 353 8.34 -12.01 -7.73
N ARG A 354 7.32 -12.29 -6.92
CA ARG A 354 7.38 -13.35 -5.91
C ARG A 354 6.56 -14.57 -6.30
N PRO A 355 7.10 -15.77 -6.09
CA PRO A 355 6.32 -16.99 -6.22
C PRO A 355 5.23 -17.01 -5.13
N SER A 356 4.08 -17.50 -5.48
CA SER A 356 2.88 -17.42 -4.65
C SER A 356 2.78 -18.47 -3.54
N ASP A 357 3.77 -19.33 -3.40
CA ASP A 357 3.86 -20.27 -2.28
C ASP A 357 3.90 -19.59 -0.91
N GLN A 358 4.36 -18.35 -0.86
CA GLN A 358 4.38 -17.54 0.37
C GLN A 358 3.04 -16.91 0.73
N ASP A 359 2.11 -16.87 -0.21
CA ASP A 359 0.75 -16.35 0.00
C ASP A 359 -0.28 -17.46 0.06
N SER A 360 0.23 -18.64 0.27
CA SER A 360 -0.62 -19.80 0.28
C SER A 360 -1.79 -19.60 1.24
N MET A 361 -2.93 -19.48 0.67
CA MET A 361 -4.10 -19.99 1.36
C MET A 361 -3.74 -21.35 1.94
N PRO A 362 -4.15 -21.67 3.16
CA PRO A 362 -3.93 -23.00 3.74
C PRO A 362 -4.38 -24.16 2.87
N SER A 363 -5.00 -23.87 1.74
CA SER A 363 -5.56 -24.81 0.79
C SER A 363 -4.72 -25.01 -0.49
N GLY A 364 -3.51 -24.47 -0.57
CA GLY A 364 -2.66 -24.61 -1.77
C GLY A 364 -3.28 -24.00 -3.03
N ARG A 365 -4.03 -22.92 -2.88
CA ARG A 365 -4.66 -22.20 -3.99
C ARG A 365 -3.90 -20.93 -4.35
N GLY A 366 -2.67 -21.05 -4.62
CA GLY A 366 -1.89 -19.97 -5.18
C GLY A 366 -1.44 -20.29 -6.59
N ALA A 367 -0.55 -19.49 -7.15
CA ALA A 367 0.21 -19.87 -8.33
C ALA A 367 1.27 -20.94 -8.00
N GLU A 368 1.13 -21.67 -6.89
CA GLU A 368 1.92 -22.85 -6.59
C GLU A 368 2.04 -23.74 -7.82
N GLY A 369 3.26 -23.96 -8.28
CA GLY A 369 3.48 -24.71 -9.50
C GLY A 369 3.33 -23.91 -10.81
N PHE A 370 3.10 -22.57 -10.74
CA PHE A 370 3.07 -21.71 -11.92
C PHE A 370 4.20 -20.66 -11.88
N PRO A 371 5.48 -21.05 -11.86
CA PRO A 371 6.59 -20.10 -11.85
C PRO A 371 6.61 -19.20 -13.10
N TYR A 372 5.91 -19.57 -14.15
CA TYR A 372 5.77 -18.78 -15.37
C TYR A 372 4.96 -17.49 -15.20
N SER A 373 4.23 -17.35 -14.10
CA SER A 373 3.45 -16.14 -13.78
C SER A 373 4.28 -15.09 -13.06
N VAL A 374 5.48 -15.44 -12.59
CA VAL A 374 6.32 -14.53 -11.83
C VAL A 374 7.07 -13.58 -12.76
N ARG A 375 7.00 -12.29 -12.47
CA ARG A 375 7.68 -11.23 -13.21
C ARG A 375 9.05 -10.95 -12.60
N TYR A 376 10.03 -11.78 -12.93
CA TYR A 376 11.41 -11.60 -12.46
C TYR A 376 12.07 -10.32 -12.94
N ASP A 377 11.54 -9.72 -13.99
CA ASP A 377 11.98 -8.45 -14.57
C ASP A 377 11.29 -7.22 -13.94
N TRP A 378 10.49 -7.42 -12.88
CA TRP A 378 9.66 -6.36 -12.35
C TRP A 378 10.45 -5.16 -11.81
N ALA A 379 11.60 -5.37 -11.20
CA ALA A 379 12.45 -4.28 -10.73
C ALA A 379 12.93 -3.40 -11.90
N GLN A 380 13.35 -4.02 -13.01
CA GLN A 380 13.74 -3.32 -14.22
C GLN A 380 12.53 -2.61 -14.85
N ASP A 381 11.39 -3.26 -14.88
CA ASP A 381 10.14 -2.71 -15.40
C ASP A 381 9.67 -1.49 -14.60
N LEU A 382 9.85 -1.51 -13.27
CA LEU A 382 9.59 -0.35 -12.42
C LEU A 382 10.57 0.78 -12.67
N LEU A 383 11.87 0.48 -12.78
CA LEU A 383 12.88 1.50 -13.04
C LEU A 383 12.63 2.19 -14.39
N GLU A 384 12.30 1.43 -15.44
CA GLU A 384 11.97 1.98 -16.75
C GLU A 384 10.70 2.84 -16.71
N TRP A 385 9.68 2.42 -15.94
CA TRP A 385 8.47 3.20 -15.72
C TRP A 385 8.76 4.52 -15.02
N PHE A 386 9.51 4.49 -13.92
CA PHE A 386 9.86 5.69 -13.19
C PHE A 386 10.78 6.62 -14.00
N ASN A 387 11.75 6.07 -14.76
CA ASN A 387 12.59 6.87 -15.65
C ASN A 387 11.75 7.66 -16.65
N TYR A 388 10.74 7.03 -17.23
CA TYR A 388 9.90 7.69 -18.26
C TYR A 388 8.99 8.77 -17.67
N TYR A 389 8.40 8.55 -16.49
CA TYR A 389 7.41 9.48 -15.95
C TYR A 389 7.94 10.47 -14.93
N LEU A 390 9.09 10.23 -14.34
CA LEU A 390 9.64 11.08 -13.28
C LEU A 390 10.88 11.88 -13.69
N TYR A 391 11.65 11.43 -14.70
CA TYR A 391 12.80 12.16 -15.20
C TYR A 391 12.49 13.04 -16.43
N ASP A 392 11.52 12.67 -17.23
CA ASP A 392 11.05 13.46 -18.38
C ASP A 392 9.96 14.44 -17.91
#